data_4db5ddc8bd3c83bd4e5bb018a6e36e92
#
_entry.id   4db5ddc8bd3c83bd4e5bb018a6e36e92
#
_cell.length_a   1.000
_cell.length_b   1.000
_cell.length_c   1.000
_cell.angle_alpha   90.00
_cell.angle_beta   90.00
_cell.angle_gamma   90.00
#
_symmetry.space_group_name_H-M   'P 1'
#
loop_
_entity.id
_entity.type
_entity.pdbx_description
1 polymer ?
#
loop_
_entity_poly.entity_id
_entity_poly.type
_entity_poly.pdbx_seq_one_letter_code
_entity_poly.pdbx_strand_id
1 'polypeptide(L)'
;EKELKRVCAKHGLEYQKNVRVSKLDRAVSFVLESPAKPKLILDVSYSVTTSSSQGSKKEAARKTEAVIKAERDAGHNIIFVNFLDGAGWIGRQADLREIHRCSDYVLNFQNMGLLEDIIDAHIDEL
;
A
#
# COMPACT_ATOMS: atom_id res chain seq x y z
N GLU A 1 3.25 6.94 9.66
CA GLU A 1 2.96 5.96 10.74
C GLU A 1 1.97 6.50 11.78
N LYS A 2 2.09 7.77 12.16
CA LYS A 2 1.20 8.37 13.17
C LYS A 2 -0.27 8.24 12.80
N GLU A 3 -0.61 8.53 11.55
CA GLU A 3 -1.99 8.46 11.08
C GLU A 3 -2.51 7.02 11.09
N LEU A 4 -1.71 6.07 10.62
CA LEU A 4 -2.07 4.67 10.63
C LEU A 4 -2.25 4.15 12.06
N LYS A 5 -1.35 4.52 12.96
CA LYS A 5 -1.44 4.15 14.37
C LYS A 5 -2.72 4.66 15.01
N ARG A 6 -3.06 5.93 14.72
CA ARG A 6 -4.27 6.56 15.25
C ARG A 6 -5.53 5.84 14.76
N VAL A 7 -5.61 5.59 13.46
CA VAL A 7 -6.78 4.95 12.86
C VAL A 7 -6.93 3.50 13.31
N CYS A 8 -5.83 2.76 13.38
CA CYS A 8 -5.86 1.38 13.87
C CYS A 8 -6.29 1.30 15.33
N ALA A 9 -5.81 2.21 16.18
CA ALA A 9 -6.22 2.27 17.58
C ALA A 9 -7.71 2.56 17.71
N LYS A 10 -8.24 3.46 16.87
CA LYS A 10 -9.65 3.82 16.87
C LYS A 10 -10.56 2.63 16.54
N HIS A 11 -10.11 1.75 15.66
CA HIS A 11 -10.90 0.62 15.17
C HIS A 11 -10.52 -0.72 15.81
N GLY A 12 -9.55 -0.73 16.72
CA GLY A 12 -9.09 -1.97 17.36
C GLY A 12 -8.33 -2.88 16.42
N LEU A 13 -7.69 -2.33 15.42
CA LEU A 13 -6.91 -3.08 14.42
C LEU A 13 -5.43 -3.12 14.83
N GLU A 14 -4.76 -4.19 14.44
CA GLU A 14 -3.32 -4.33 14.63
C GLU A 14 -2.60 -4.11 13.31
N TYR A 15 -1.39 -3.56 13.38
CA TYR A 15 -0.54 -3.40 12.22
C TYR A 15 0.92 -3.72 12.55
N GLN A 16 1.69 -4.07 11.53
CA GLN A 16 3.12 -4.27 11.64
C GLN A 16 3.82 -3.45 10.56
N LYS A 17 5.00 -2.95 10.86
CA LYS A 17 5.76 -2.11 9.92
C LYS A 17 7.06 -2.80 9.49
N ASN A 18 7.48 -2.51 8.26
CA ASN A 18 8.74 -3.01 7.70
C ASN A 18 8.86 -4.53 7.83
N VAL A 19 7.82 -5.24 7.43
CA VAL A 19 7.74 -6.69 7.55
C VAL A 19 7.76 -7.36 6.18
N ARG A 20 8.36 -8.55 6.14
CA ARG A 20 8.38 -9.37 4.94
C ARG A 20 7.06 -10.12 4.81
N VAL A 21 6.43 -9.99 3.67
CA VAL A 21 5.23 -10.77 3.31
C VAL A 21 5.69 -11.91 2.41
N SER A 22 5.59 -13.15 2.91
CA SER A 22 6.13 -14.31 2.22
C SER A 22 5.53 -14.52 0.83
N LYS A 23 4.23 -14.28 0.66
CA LYS A 23 3.56 -14.41 -0.63
C LYS A 23 4.06 -13.42 -1.68
N LEU A 24 4.56 -12.27 -1.26
CA LEU A 24 5.13 -11.25 -2.13
C LEU A 24 6.63 -11.39 -2.31
N ASP A 25 7.27 -12.20 -1.47
CA ASP A 25 8.72 -12.39 -1.41
C ASP A 25 9.49 -11.06 -1.28
N ARG A 26 8.91 -10.12 -0.54
CA ARG A 26 9.54 -8.83 -0.24
C ARG A 26 8.97 -8.23 1.04
N ALA A 27 9.69 -7.25 1.58
CA ALA A 27 9.20 -6.44 2.70
C ALA A 27 8.26 -5.34 2.19
N VAL A 28 7.25 -5.02 2.99
CA VAL A 28 6.35 -3.89 2.74
C VAL A 28 6.40 -2.93 3.92
N SER A 29 5.96 -1.69 3.72
CA SER A 29 6.05 -0.67 4.75
C SER A 29 5.13 -0.97 5.93
N PHE A 30 3.88 -1.32 5.66
CA PHE A 30 2.90 -1.63 6.69
C PHE A 30 1.95 -2.73 6.22
N VAL A 31 1.54 -3.58 7.18
CA VAL A 31 0.54 -4.63 6.97
C VAL A 31 -0.46 -4.55 8.09
N LEU A 32 -1.76 -4.56 7.78
CA LEU A 32 -2.81 -4.75 8.77
C LEU A 32 -3.08 -6.25 8.94
N GLU A 33 -3.30 -6.68 10.15
CA GLU A 33 -3.41 -8.05 10.64
C GLU A 33 -2.03 -8.70 10.73
N SER A 34 -1.70 -9.66 9.87
CA SER A 34 -0.42 -10.35 9.96
C SER A 34 0.24 -10.52 8.59
N PRO A 35 1.57 -10.66 8.54
CA PRO A 35 2.24 -10.91 7.26
C PRO A 35 1.83 -12.23 6.58
N ALA A 36 1.38 -13.21 7.37
CA ALA A 36 0.92 -14.49 6.82
C ALA A 36 -0.46 -14.38 6.17
N LYS A 37 -1.33 -13.53 6.73
CA LYS A 37 -2.68 -13.29 6.23
C LYS A 37 -2.98 -11.79 6.21
N PRO A 38 -2.34 -11.03 5.33
CA PRO A 38 -2.54 -9.59 5.30
C PRO A 38 -3.96 -9.24 4.84
N LYS A 39 -4.56 -8.25 5.48
CA LYS A 39 -5.86 -7.71 5.08
C LYS A 39 -5.70 -6.42 4.29
N LEU A 40 -4.67 -5.64 4.61
CA LEU A 40 -4.33 -4.42 3.90
C LEU A 40 -2.82 -4.32 3.85
N ILE A 41 -2.31 -3.97 2.68
CA ILE A 41 -0.88 -3.73 2.46
C ILE A 41 -0.70 -2.26 2.10
N LEU A 42 0.15 -1.56 2.81
CA LEU A 42 0.49 -0.17 2.54
C LEU A 42 1.98 -0.06 2.24
N ASP A 43 2.31 0.37 1.04
CA ASP A 43 3.67 0.71 0.65
C ASP A 43 3.85 2.22 0.63
N VAL A 44 4.98 2.69 1.17
CA VAL A 44 5.31 4.11 1.24
C VAL A 44 6.53 4.37 0.36
N SER A 45 6.44 5.38 -0.49
CA SER A 45 7.55 5.84 -1.32
C SER A 45 7.57 7.35 -1.37
N TYR A 46 8.66 7.94 -0.85
CA TYR A 46 8.90 9.38 -0.91
C TYR A 46 10.14 9.63 -1.77
N SER A 47 10.01 10.44 -2.81
CA SER A 47 11.11 10.74 -3.72
C SER A 47 11.17 12.23 -4.00
N VAL A 48 12.33 12.84 -3.75
CA VAL A 48 12.57 14.26 -4.05
C VAL A 48 13.17 14.46 -5.43
N THR A 49 13.79 13.43 -6.00
CA THR A 49 14.42 13.47 -7.31
C THR A 49 13.94 12.30 -8.17
N THR A 50 13.91 12.49 -9.48
CA THR A 50 13.63 11.42 -10.44
C THR A 50 14.81 10.46 -10.47
N SER A 51 14.55 9.17 -10.27
CA SER A 51 15.58 8.13 -10.26
C SER A 51 15.01 6.77 -10.68
N SER A 52 15.88 5.78 -10.83
CA SER A 52 15.46 4.42 -11.18
C SER A 52 14.62 3.75 -10.07
N SER A 53 14.64 4.28 -8.86
CA SER A 53 13.84 3.71 -7.75
C SER A 53 12.34 3.78 -8.03
N GLN A 54 11.86 4.79 -8.78
CA GLN A 54 10.45 4.86 -9.18
C GLN A 54 10.06 3.68 -10.08
N GLY A 55 10.95 3.29 -11.00
CA GLY A 55 10.74 2.12 -11.84
C GLY A 55 10.68 0.83 -11.03
N SER A 56 11.53 0.69 -10.01
CA SER A 56 11.50 -0.45 -9.09
C SER A 56 10.19 -0.51 -8.31
N LYS A 57 9.67 0.64 -7.89
CA LYS A 57 8.37 0.71 -7.20
C LYS A 57 7.22 0.29 -8.12
N LYS A 58 7.28 0.69 -9.39
CA LYS A 58 6.30 0.26 -10.39
C LYS A 58 6.29 -1.26 -10.55
N GLU A 59 7.46 -1.88 -10.67
CA GLU A 59 7.57 -3.33 -10.80
C GLU A 59 7.10 -4.06 -9.55
N ALA A 60 7.42 -3.52 -8.38
CA ALA A 60 6.92 -4.07 -7.11
C ALA A 60 5.39 -4.01 -7.05
N ALA A 61 4.79 -2.92 -7.52
CA ALA A 61 3.34 -2.76 -7.56
C ALA A 61 2.69 -3.79 -8.50
N ARG A 62 3.28 -4.02 -9.67
CA ARG A 62 2.78 -5.02 -10.63
C ARG A 62 2.79 -6.42 -10.03
N LYS A 63 3.89 -6.80 -9.38
CA LYS A 63 4.01 -8.12 -8.74
C LYS A 63 3.02 -8.27 -7.60
N THR A 64 2.83 -7.22 -6.82
CA THR A 64 1.88 -7.21 -5.72
C THR A 64 0.45 -7.35 -6.24
N GLU A 65 0.09 -6.64 -7.31
CA GLU A 65 -1.23 -6.77 -7.93
C GLU A 65 -1.52 -8.21 -8.36
N ALA A 66 -0.54 -8.86 -8.98
CA ALA A 66 -0.71 -10.25 -9.44
C ALA A 66 -1.00 -11.21 -8.27
N VAL A 67 -0.27 -11.06 -7.17
CA VAL A 67 -0.47 -11.88 -5.97
C VAL A 67 -1.84 -11.59 -5.34
N ILE A 68 -2.21 -10.32 -5.23
CA ILE A 68 -3.51 -9.94 -4.66
C ILE A 68 -4.66 -10.48 -5.50
N LYS A 69 -4.54 -10.42 -6.81
CA LYS A 69 -5.56 -10.95 -7.73
C LYS A 69 -5.74 -12.45 -7.53
N ALA A 70 -4.64 -13.19 -7.41
CA ALA A 70 -4.69 -14.63 -7.15
C ALA A 70 -5.33 -14.93 -5.79
N GLU A 71 -5.01 -14.12 -4.76
CA GLU A 71 -5.61 -14.28 -3.44
C GLU A 71 -7.11 -13.99 -3.44
N ARG A 72 -7.55 -12.97 -4.18
CA ARG A 72 -8.97 -12.66 -4.34
C ARG A 72 -9.71 -13.80 -5.02
N ASP A 73 -9.11 -14.40 -6.04
CA ASP A 73 -9.69 -15.55 -6.74
C ASP A 73 -9.82 -16.77 -5.80
N ALA A 74 -8.95 -16.86 -4.80
CA ALA A 74 -9.01 -17.90 -3.76
C ALA A 74 -9.94 -17.53 -2.60
N GLY A 75 -10.61 -16.38 -2.63
CA GLY A 75 -11.53 -15.91 -1.61
C GLY A 75 -10.90 -15.06 -0.51
N HIS A 76 -9.64 -14.66 -0.66
CA HIS A 76 -8.93 -13.81 0.31
C HIS A 76 -8.78 -12.40 -0.24
N ASN A 77 -9.56 -11.46 0.29
CA ASN A 77 -9.50 -10.07 -0.15
C ASN A 77 -8.40 -9.32 0.57
N ILE A 78 -7.50 -8.70 -0.21
CA ILE A 78 -6.41 -7.86 0.30
C ILE A 78 -6.55 -6.49 -0.35
N ILE A 79 -6.49 -5.44 0.46
CA ILE A 79 -6.55 -4.05 -0.02
C ILE A 79 -5.12 -3.55 -0.19
N PHE A 80 -4.81 -2.99 -1.35
CA PHE A 80 -3.47 -2.50 -1.66
C PHE A 80 -3.48 -0.98 -1.76
N VAL A 81 -2.73 -0.32 -0.87
CA VAL A 81 -2.61 1.13 -0.81
C VAL A 81 -1.15 1.52 -1.02
N ASN A 82 -0.93 2.47 -1.91
CA ASN A 82 0.39 3.08 -2.11
C ASN A 82 0.35 4.53 -1.63
N PHE A 83 1.34 4.91 -0.84
CA PHE A 83 1.57 6.29 -0.43
C PHE A 83 2.77 6.80 -1.21
N LEU A 84 2.52 7.72 -2.14
CA LEU A 84 3.54 8.26 -3.03
C LEU A 84 3.59 9.77 -2.88
N ASP A 85 4.75 10.31 -2.52
CA ASP A 85 4.91 11.75 -2.43
C ASP A 85 6.34 12.14 -2.80
N GLY A 86 6.52 13.44 -3.04
CA GLY A 86 7.78 14.02 -3.40
C GLY A 86 7.85 14.43 -4.86
N ALA A 87 8.66 15.45 -5.13
CA ALA A 87 8.77 16.06 -6.47
C ALA A 87 9.32 15.09 -7.53
N GLY A 88 10.05 14.05 -7.10
CA GLY A 88 10.62 13.06 -8.00
C GLY A 88 9.59 12.33 -8.85
N TRP A 89 8.36 12.17 -8.36
CA TRP A 89 7.29 11.50 -9.09
C TRP A 89 6.75 12.33 -10.25
N ILE A 90 6.93 13.65 -10.22
CA ILE A 90 6.48 14.53 -11.30
C ILE A 90 7.16 14.17 -12.62
N GLY A 91 8.43 13.80 -12.58
CA GLY A 91 9.20 13.38 -13.77
C GLY A 91 8.99 11.92 -14.19
N ARG A 92 8.13 11.18 -13.47
CA ARG A 92 7.90 9.75 -13.74
C ARG A 92 6.42 9.46 -13.90
N GLN A 93 5.73 10.22 -14.73
CA GLN A 93 4.27 10.13 -14.89
C GLN A 93 3.80 8.75 -15.36
N ALA A 94 4.54 8.11 -16.24
CA ALA A 94 4.17 6.78 -16.72
C ALA A 94 4.24 5.74 -15.62
N ASP A 95 5.28 5.80 -14.77
CA ASP A 95 5.42 4.89 -13.63
C ASP A 95 4.34 5.15 -12.59
N LEU A 96 4.03 6.42 -12.35
CA LEU A 96 2.98 6.82 -11.41
C LEU A 96 1.61 6.30 -11.85
N ARG A 97 1.28 6.45 -13.13
CA ARG A 97 0.01 5.93 -13.67
C ARG A 97 -0.09 4.41 -13.51
N GLU A 98 1.01 3.69 -13.74
CA GLU A 98 1.02 2.23 -13.60
C GLU A 98 0.81 1.82 -12.15
N ILE A 99 1.40 2.53 -11.19
CA ILE A 99 1.17 2.26 -9.76
C ILE A 99 -0.28 2.52 -9.39
N HIS A 100 -0.89 3.59 -9.91
CA HIS A 100 -2.32 3.85 -9.72
C HIS A 100 -3.17 2.70 -10.24
N ARG A 101 -2.84 2.18 -11.42
CA ARG A 101 -3.56 1.05 -12.02
C ARG A 101 -3.47 -0.22 -11.17
N CYS A 102 -2.31 -0.46 -10.58
CA CYS A 102 -2.05 -1.67 -9.79
C CYS A 102 -2.58 -1.60 -8.36
N SER A 103 -2.96 -0.42 -7.89
CA SER A 103 -3.33 -0.18 -6.49
C SER A 103 -4.82 0.05 -6.36
N ASP A 104 -5.40 -0.32 -5.22
CA ASP A 104 -6.77 0.03 -4.91
C ASP A 104 -6.87 1.53 -4.58
N TYR A 105 -5.87 2.06 -3.89
CA TYR A 105 -5.82 3.48 -3.51
C TYR A 105 -4.39 3.99 -3.58
N VAL A 106 -4.23 5.26 -3.96
CA VAL A 106 -2.95 5.96 -3.93
C VAL A 106 -3.12 7.26 -3.16
N LEU A 107 -2.29 7.47 -2.15
CA LEU A 107 -2.35 8.62 -1.25
C LEU A 107 -1.06 9.43 -1.31
N ASN A 108 -1.12 10.68 -0.82
CA ASN A 108 0.03 11.54 -0.60
C ASN A 108 -0.16 12.33 0.70
N PHE A 109 0.78 13.23 1.05
CA PHE A 109 0.67 13.99 2.29
C PHE A 109 -0.58 14.90 2.34
N GLN A 110 -1.00 15.41 1.19
CA GLN A 110 -2.16 16.30 1.13
C GLN A 110 -3.48 15.58 1.42
N ASN A 111 -3.57 14.31 1.03
CA ASN A 111 -4.79 13.52 1.21
C ASN A 111 -4.63 12.36 2.19
N MET A 112 -3.62 12.41 3.05
CA MET A 112 -3.35 11.33 4.02
C MET A 112 -4.55 11.06 4.94
N GLY A 113 -5.38 12.07 5.21
CA GLY A 113 -6.60 11.90 6.00
C GLY A 113 -7.59 10.90 5.39
N LEU A 114 -7.51 10.66 4.08
CA LEU A 114 -8.35 9.65 3.42
C LEU A 114 -8.03 8.23 3.87
N LEU A 115 -6.89 7.99 4.50
CA LEU A 115 -6.56 6.66 5.04
C LEU A 115 -7.61 6.19 6.03
N GLU A 116 -8.11 7.08 6.89
CA GLU A 116 -9.20 6.77 7.81
C GLU A 116 -10.46 6.38 7.05
N ASP A 117 -10.82 7.12 6.01
CA ASP A 117 -11.99 6.85 5.19
C ASP A 117 -11.87 5.49 4.48
N ILE A 118 -10.68 5.14 4.00
CA ILE A 118 -10.42 3.86 3.36
C ILE A 118 -10.63 2.72 4.36
N ILE A 119 -10.06 2.85 5.55
CA ILE A 119 -10.19 1.83 6.59
C ILE A 119 -11.66 1.72 7.04
N ASP A 120 -12.35 2.84 7.22
CA ASP A 120 -13.78 2.85 7.56
C ASP A 120 -14.61 2.12 6.50
N ALA A 121 -14.33 2.37 5.22
CA ALA A 121 -15.06 1.77 4.11
C ALA A 121 -14.88 0.26 4.05
N HIS A 122 -13.75 -0.26 4.52
CA HIS A 122 -13.42 -1.69 4.45
C HIS A 122 -13.39 -2.36 5.82
N ILE A 123 -13.94 -1.70 6.86
CA ILE A 123 -13.82 -2.19 8.23
C ILE A 123 -14.40 -3.61 8.41
N ASP A 124 -15.44 -3.95 7.67
CA ASP A 124 -16.06 -5.26 7.74
C ASP A 124 -15.19 -6.36 7.12
N GLU A 125 -14.20 -5.98 6.30
CA GLU A 125 -13.27 -6.90 5.64
C GLU A 125 -11.96 -7.09 6.43
N LEU A 126 -11.70 -6.21 7.38
CA LEU A 126 -10.42 -6.16 8.12
C LEU A 126 -10.42 -6.92 9.45
#